data_516ecd68cef5aaa1a965dafe6a7af14d
#
_entry.id   516ecd68cef5aaa1a965dafe6a7af14d
#
_cell.length_a   1.000
_cell.length_b   1.000
_cell.length_c   1.000
_cell.angle_alpha   90.00
_cell.angle_beta   90.00
_cell.angle_gamma   90.00
#
_symmetry.space_group_name_H-M   'P 1'
#
loop_
_entity.id
_entity.type
_entity.pdbx_description
1 polymer ?
#
loop_
_entity_poly.entity_id
_entity_poly.type
_entity_poly.pdbx_seq_one_letter_code
_entity_poly.pdbx_strand_id
1 'polypeptide(L)'
;MNESNLEAYLNLLHDDFTVTFHKSGNTFSKSEWTEMVIGMMANEKFIQESSRCVYENDDIMVEHSFMSYPDDTREAVMMIAMKKDGKIIHVETGATTLE
;
A
#
# COMPACT_ATOMS: atom_id res chain seq x y z
N MET A 1 -7.66 -1.23 12.26
CA MET A 1 -8.51 -1.30 11.06
C MET A 1 -9.44 -2.50 11.22
N ASN A 2 -10.73 -2.33 10.95
CA ASN A 2 -11.72 -3.40 11.07
C ASN A 2 -12.18 -3.85 9.67
N GLU A 3 -13.08 -4.85 9.62
CA GLU A 3 -13.58 -5.38 8.35
C GLU A 3 -14.22 -4.33 7.46
N SER A 4 -14.96 -3.37 8.03
CA SER A 4 -15.58 -2.30 7.26
C SER A 4 -14.55 -1.42 6.58
N ASN A 5 -13.43 -1.12 7.26
CA ASN A 5 -12.34 -0.35 6.68
C ASN A 5 -11.63 -1.12 5.57
N LEU A 6 -11.50 -2.44 5.74
CA LEU A 6 -10.92 -3.28 4.70
C LEU A 6 -11.77 -3.28 3.43
N GLU A 7 -13.09 -3.45 3.56
CA GLU A 7 -13.99 -3.42 2.41
C GLU A 7 -13.93 -2.07 1.70
N ALA A 8 -13.96 -0.97 2.45
CA ALA A 8 -13.85 0.37 1.87
C ALA A 8 -12.53 0.54 1.10
N TYR A 9 -11.43 0.06 1.67
CA TYR A 9 -10.13 0.11 1.00
C TYR A 9 -10.15 -0.70 -0.29
N LEU A 10 -10.64 -1.94 -0.25
CA LEU A 10 -10.66 -2.82 -1.43
C LEU A 10 -11.56 -2.28 -2.53
N ASN A 11 -12.62 -1.56 -2.17
CA ASN A 11 -13.51 -0.93 -3.16
C ASN A 11 -12.85 0.25 -3.88
N LEU A 12 -11.78 0.80 -3.36
CA LEU A 12 -10.98 1.82 -4.05
C LEU A 12 -10.09 1.22 -5.14
N LEU A 13 -9.88 -0.10 -5.13
CA LEU A 13 -9.01 -0.78 -6.07
C LEU A 13 -9.80 -1.24 -7.29
N HIS A 14 -9.26 -0.96 -8.47
CA HIS A 14 -9.84 -1.45 -9.74
C HIS A 14 -9.78 -2.98 -9.78
N ASP A 15 -10.70 -3.62 -10.52
CA ASP A 15 -10.72 -5.08 -10.64
C ASP A 15 -9.41 -5.64 -11.24
N ASP A 16 -8.75 -4.86 -12.09
CA ASP A 16 -7.48 -5.22 -12.72
C ASP A 16 -6.27 -4.72 -11.92
N PHE A 17 -6.47 -4.35 -10.65
CA PHE A 17 -5.41 -3.80 -9.81
C PHE A 17 -4.20 -4.72 -9.73
N THR A 18 -3.01 -4.11 -9.82
CA THR A 18 -1.72 -4.78 -9.55
C THR A 18 -0.86 -3.89 -8.67
N VAL A 19 0.05 -4.49 -7.91
CA VAL A 19 1.03 -3.79 -7.11
C VAL A 19 2.41 -4.38 -7.34
N THR A 20 3.40 -3.51 -7.57
CA THR A 20 4.79 -3.89 -7.76
C THR A 20 5.64 -3.35 -6.62
N PHE A 21 6.41 -4.24 -5.99
CA PHE A 21 7.38 -3.87 -4.95
C PHE A 21 8.77 -3.75 -5.58
N HIS A 22 9.33 -2.56 -5.58
CA HIS A 22 10.64 -2.32 -6.20
C HIS A 22 11.75 -3.09 -5.51
N LYS A 23 11.67 -3.25 -4.19
CA LYS A 23 12.70 -3.93 -3.41
C LYS A 23 12.86 -5.40 -3.80
N SER A 24 11.76 -6.11 -4.04
CA SER A 24 11.78 -7.53 -4.42
C SER A 24 11.63 -7.74 -5.93
N GLY A 25 11.09 -6.75 -6.65
CA GLY A 25 10.77 -6.88 -8.06
C GLY A 25 9.49 -7.68 -8.34
N ASN A 26 8.75 -8.05 -7.31
CA ASN A 26 7.54 -8.86 -7.46
C ASN A 26 6.31 -8.01 -7.75
N THR A 27 5.40 -8.54 -8.56
CA THR A 27 4.11 -7.94 -8.86
C THR A 27 3.00 -8.88 -8.42
N PHE A 28 1.99 -8.32 -7.75
CA PHE A 28 0.86 -9.08 -7.21
C PHE A 28 -0.46 -8.57 -7.79
N SER A 29 -1.42 -9.48 -7.97
CA SER A 29 -2.77 -9.15 -8.39
C SER A 29 -3.59 -8.61 -7.23
N LYS A 30 -4.82 -8.13 -7.51
CA LYS A 30 -5.74 -7.65 -6.48
C LYS A 30 -6.04 -8.73 -5.44
N SER A 31 -6.29 -9.97 -5.87
CA SER A 31 -6.59 -11.07 -4.94
C SER A 31 -5.39 -11.42 -4.06
N GLU A 32 -4.19 -11.47 -4.63
CA GLU A 32 -2.97 -11.74 -3.89
C GLU A 32 -2.68 -10.61 -2.88
N TRP A 33 -2.83 -9.37 -3.32
CA TRP A 33 -2.64 -8.21 -2.44
C TRP A 33 -3.66 -8.18 -1.31
N THR A 34 -4.92 -8.55 -1.59
CA THR A 34 -5.97 -8.62 -0.58
C THR A 34 -5.59 -9.58 0.55
N GLU A 35 -5.07 -10.77 0.21
CA GLU A 35 -4.62 -11.74 1.22
C GLU A 35 -3.46 -11.19 2.06
N MET A 36 -2.53 -10.48 1.41
CA MET A 36 -1.40 -9.86 2.12
C MET A 36 -1.87 -8.79 3.10
N VAL A 37 -2.83 -7.96 2.70
CA VAL A 37 -3.37 -6.89 3.55
C VAL A 37 -4.10 -7.50 4.75
N ILE A 38 -4.89 -8.55 4.55
CA ILE A 38 -5.57 -9.26 5.64
C ILE A 38 -4.55 -9.76 6.66
N GLY A 39 -3.45 -10.35 6.19
CA GLY A 39 -2.38 -10.83 7.08
C GLY A 39 -1.72 -9.70 7.86
N MET A 40 -1.47 -8.56 7.21
CA MET A 40 -0.88 -7.40 7.87
C MET A 40 -1.81 -6.80 8.92
N MET A 41 -3.12 -6.72 8.64
CA MET A 41 -4.10 -6.19 9.57
C MET A 41 -4.28 -7.06 10.80
N ALA A 42 -4.06 -8.37 10.67
CA ALA A 42 -4.13 -9.30 11.80
C ALA A 42 -2.93 -9.15 12.74
N ASN A 43 -1.87 -8.45 12.34
CA ASN A 43 -0.66 -8.28 13.13
C ASN A 43 -0.66 -6.92 13.83
N GLU A 44 -0.82 -6.93 15.16
CA GLU A 44 -0.90 -5.71 15.97
C GLU A 44 0.40 -4.90 15.99
N LYS A 45 1.53 -5.53 15.67
CA LYS A 45 2.85 -4.87 15.66
C LYS A 45 3.17 -4.18 14.35
N PHE A 46 2.33 -4.36 13.32
CA PHE A 46 2.47 -3.61 12.09
C PHE A 46 1.83 -2.23 12.26
N ILE A 47 2.64 -1.19 12.16
CA ILE A 47 2.18 0.19 12.41
C ILE A 47 2.61 1.09 11.25
N GLN A 48 1.64 1.79 10.68
CA GLN A 48 1.92 2.93 9.81
C GLN A 48 2.05 4.16 10.70
N GLU A 49 3.29 4.60 10.93
CA GLU A 49 3.58 5.68 11.88
C GLU A 49 3.09 7.05 11.40
N SER A 50 3.31 7.34 10.13
CA SER A 50 2.84 8.59 9.51
C SER A 50 2.79 8.42 8.01
N SER A 51 1.91 9.19 7.37
CA SER A 51 1.85 9.22 5.92
C SER A 51 1.47 10.61 5.45
N ARG A 52 1.91 10.97 4.24
CA ARG A 52 1.55 12.23 3.62
C ARG A 52 1.38 12.03 2.12
N CYS A 53 0.40 12.73 1.57
CA CYS A 53 0.24 12.81 0.12
C CYS A 53 1.18 13.90 -0.41
N VAL A 54 2.14 13.51 -1.23
CA VAL A 54 3.11 14.44 -1.80
C VAL A 54 2.52 15.15 -3.02
N TYR A 55 1.73 14.42 -3.80
CA TYR A 55 1.10 14.94 -5.01
C TYR A 55 -0.10 14.09 -5.37
N GLU A 56 -1.17 14.71 -5.84
CA GLU A 56 -2.36 13.99 -6.30
C GLU A 56 -3.08 14.76 -7.39
N ASN A 57 -3.51 14.04 -8.43
CA ASN A 57 -4.47 14.52 -9.42
C ASN A 57 -5.42 13.37 -9.78
N ASP A 58 -6.20 13.52 -10.86
CA ASP A 58 -7.19 12.50 -11.25
C ASP A 58 -6.55 11.20 -11.76
N ASP A 59 -5.28 11.25 -12.17
CA ASP A 59 -4.59 10.12 -12.78
C ASP A 59 -3.57 9.47 -11.87
N ILE A 60 -3.03 10.18 -10.89
CA ILE A 60 -1.90 9.70 -10.08
C ILE A 60 -1.92 10.29 -8.68
N MET A 61 -1.48 9.48 -7.71
CA MET A 61 -1.23 9.91 -6.33
C MET A 61 0.14 9.44 -5.90
N VAL A 62 0.90 10.31 -5.24
CA VAL A 62 2.20 9.95 -4.66
C VAL A 62 2.12 10.13 -3.14
N GLU A 63 2.45 9.07 -2.41
CA GLU A 63 2.41 9.06 -0.96
C GLU A 63 3.76 8.67 -0.39
N HIS A 64 4.11 9.29 0.73
CA HIS A 64 5.32 8.96 1.50
C HIS A 64 4.90 8.58 2.91
N SER A 65 5.36 7.44 3.40
CA SER A 65 4.97 6.89 4.70
C SER A 65 6.18 6.38 5.47
N PHE A 66 6.04 6.35 6.80
CA PHE A 66 6.97 5.64 7.67
C PHE A 66 6.23 4.46 8.30
N MET A 67 6.85 3.30 8.28
CA MET A 67 6.23 2.07 8.77
C MET A 67 7.14 1.34 9.75
N SER A 68 6.53 0.77 10.79
CA SER A 68 7.19 -0.13 11.74
C SER A 68 6.67 -1.55 11.56
N TYR A 69 7.57 -2.51 11.62
CA TYR A 69 7.24 -3.93 11.41
C TYR A 69 7.43 -4.74 12.69
N PRO A 70 6.84 -5.97 12.74
CA PRO A 70 6.90 -6.82 13.94
C PRO A 70 8.30 -7.18 14.41
N ASP A 71 9.31 -7.13 13.54
CA ASP A 71 10.71 -7.45 13.87
C ASP A 71 11.51 -6.23 14.35
N ASP A 72 10.80 -5.14 14.75
CA ASP A 72 11.37 -3.88 15.21
C ASP A 72 12.13 -3.09 14.13
N THR A 73 11.99 -3.47 12.86
CA THR A 73 12.55 -2.68 11.76
C THR A 73 11.58 -1.56 11.36
N ARG A 74 12.13 -0.51 10.77
CA ARG A 74 11.38 0.62 10.25
C ARG A 74 11.81 0.91 8.82
N GLU A 75 10.87 1.39 8.02
CA GLU A 75 11.13 1.77 6.63
C GLU A 75 10.46 3.07 6.27
N ALA A 76 11.12 3.84 5.40
CA ALA A 76 10.49 4.94 4.68
C ALA A 76 9.99 4.38 3.35
N VAL A 77 8.70 4.55 3.07
CA VAL A 77 8.05 3.97 1.89
C VAL A 77 7.54 5.07 0.98
N MET A 78 7.94 5.02 -0.29
CA MET A 78 7.40 5.88 -1.34
C MET A 78 6.46 5.04 -2.20
N MET A 79 5.22 5.50 -2.35
CA MET A 79 4.21 4.81 -3.13
C MET A 79 3.68 5.71 -4.24
N ILE A 80 3.58 5.15 -5.44
CA ILE A 80 2.94 5.82 -6.57
C ILE A 80 1.71 5.00 -6.93
N ALA A 81 0.52 5.61 -6.85
CA ALA A 81 -0.73 4.97 -7.20
C ALA A 81 -1.27 5.58 -8.49
N MET A 82 -1.51 4.74 -9.49
CA MET A 82 -2.11 5.16 -10.76
C MET A 82 -3.60 4.89 -10.71
N LYS A 83 -4.39 5.84 -11.21
CA LYS A 83 -5.86 5.77 -11.13
C LYS A 83 -6.48 5.58 -12.51
N LYS A 84 -7.61 4.86 -12.54
CA LYS A 84 -8.43 4.69 -13.73
C LYS A 84 -9.88 4.57 -13.31
N ASP A 85 -10.77 5.31 -13.96
CA ASP A 85 -12.21 5.28 -13.69
C ASP A 85 -12.55 5.53 -12.22
N GLY A 86 -11.79 6.42 -11.58
CA GLY A 86 -12.00 6.77 -10.17
C GLY A 86 -11.46 5.75 -9.19
N LYS A 87 -10.74 4.73 -9.66
CA LYS A 87 -10.16 3.68 -8.81
C LYS A 87 -8.67 3.54 -9.04
N ILE A 88 -7.98 2.96 -8.04
CA ILE A 88 -6.55 2.68 -8.14
C ILE A 88 -6.36 1.41 -8.97
N ILE A 89 -5.64 1.50 -10.08
CA ILE A 89 -5.42 0.36 -10.97
C ILE A 89 -4.01 -0.23 -10.83
N HIS A 90 -3.03 0.58 -10.42
CA HIS A 90 -1.66 0.09 -10.27
C HIS A 90 -0.94 0.88 -9.20
N VAL A 91 -0.17 0.17 -8.38
CA VAL A 91 0.69 0.77 -7.36
C VAL A 91 2.11 0.27 -7.54
N GLU A 92 3.07 1.19 -7.49
CA GLU A 92 4.49 0.85 -7.38
C GLU A 92 4.99 1.44 -6.07
N THR A 93 5.71 0.63 -5.30
CA THR A 93 6.20 1.04 -3.99
C THR A 93 7.68 0.68 -3.83
N GLY A 94 8.42 1.63 -3.28
CA GLY A 94 9.82 1.45 -2.93
C GLY A 94 10.02 1.76 -1.45
N ALA A 95 10.91 1.00 -0.80
CA ALA A 95 11.14 1.15 0.62
C ALA A 95 12.64 1.29 0.90
N THR A 96 12.96 2.17 1.87
CA THR A 96 14.33 2.34 2.37
C THR A 96 14.34 1.98 3.84
N THR A 97 15.19 1.02 4.22
CA THR A 97 15.33 0.61 5.62
C THR A 97 15.95 1.75 6.43
N LEU A 98 15.35 2.05 7.57
CA LEU A 98 15.86 3.05 8.51
C LEU A 98 16.69 2.35 9.59
N GLU A 99 17.82 2.96 9.92
CA GLU A 99 18.70 2.47 10.98
C GLU A 99 18.37 3.08 12.33
#